data_ae5f6161558bcb3ffec0d7ae45668df5
#
_entry.id   ae5f6161558bcb3ffec0d7ae45668df5
#
_cell.length_a   1.000
_cell.length_b   1.000
_cell.length_c   1.000
_cell.angle_alpha   90.00
_cell.angle_beta   90.00
_cell.angle_gamma   90.00
#
_symmetry.space_group_name_H-M   'P 1'
#
loop_
_entity.id
_entity.type
_entity.pdbx_description
1 polymer ?
#
loop_
_entity_poly.entity_id
_entity_poly.type
_entity_poly.pdbx_seq_one_letter_code
_entity_poly.pdbx_strand_id
1 'polypeptide(L)'
;MNMLTGTEKSIVTSVAGTTRDIVEETVTIGNVTLRLADTAGLRETDDTVESIGVERAKRKIAAAKLIIAVFDSSCALSDEDREIFDLCSGKSCLAVINKTDLEPKIDEDEIKRNFENVVYISAKDNSGLDLLRETIEKILGTANFDTTAALLMNERQLSCCEKAYSALCEAENAEKTGVTRDAIQVCIDSAIENLMVLTGEKATESVVNEIFSQFCVGK
;
A
#
# COMPACT_ATOMS: atom_id res chain seq x y z
N MET A 1 -2.34 7.36 11.91
CA MET A 1 -1.47 7.90 10.84
C MET A 1 -0.10 8.30 11.39
N ASN A 2 0.05 9.36 12.17
CA ASN A 2 1.35 9.90 12.62
C ASN A 2 2.30 8.86 13.23
N MET A 3 1.79 7.91 14.01
CA MET A 3 2.57 6.84 14.62
C MET A 3 3.23 5.91 13.57
N LEU A 4 2.57 5.65 12.44
CA LEU A 4 3.11 4.82 11.36
C LEU A 4 4.08 5.58 10.46
N THR A 5 3.81 6.87 10.21
CA THR A 5 4.64 7.72 9.34
C THR A 5 5.90 8.24 10.03
N GLY A 6 5.94 8.21 11.36
CA GLY A 6 7.06 8.75 12.15
C GLY A 6 7.23 10.27 12.04
N THR A 7 6.24 10.98 11.50
CA THR A 7 6.27 12.45 11.33
C THR A 7 4.99 13.07 11.89
N GLU A 8 5.12 14.18 12.64
CA GLU A 8 3.98 14.99 13.14
C GLU A 8 3.29 15.78 12.02
N LYS A 9 3.03 15.20 10.85
CA LYS A 9 2.48 15.93 9.69
C LYS A 9 0.97 15.96 9.62
N SER A 10 0.26 15.11 10.36
CA SER A 10 -1.20 15.23 10.43
C SER A 10 -1.56 16.29 11.45
N ILE A 11 -2.01 17.45 10.98
CA ILE A 11 -2.54 18.51 11.84
C ILE A 11 -3.84 17.97 12.44
N VAL A 12 -3.78 17.58 13.71
CA VAL A 12 -4.98 17.27 14.50
C VAL A 12 -5.67 18.60 14.79
N THR A 13 -6.56 19.03 13.90
CA THR A 13 -7.44 20.16 14.19
C THR A 13 -8.67 19.63 14.92
N SER A 14 -8.94 20.18 16.09
CA SER A 14 -10.16 19.92 16.88
C SER A 14 -11.43 20.51 16.25
N VAL A 15 -11.34 21.03 15.01
CA VAL A 15 -12.46 21.63 14.29
C VAL A 15 -12.83 20.69 13.13
N ALA A 16 -13.98 20.03 13.26
CA ALA A 16 -14.56 19.25 12.18
C ALA A 16 -14.80 20.15 10.95
N GLY A 17 -14.27 19.78 9.78
CA GLY A 17 -14.64 20.40 8.50
C GLY A 17 -13.53 21.13 7.72
N THR A 18 -12.23 21.06 8.09
CA THR A 18 -11.19 21.86 7.42
C THR A 18 -10.38 21.17 6.33
N THR A 19 -10.50 19.87 6.13
CA THR A 19 -9.84 19.17 5.00
C THR A 19 -10.79 18.18 4.34
N ARG A 20 -11.32 18.56 3.18
CA ARG A 20 -12.25 17.76 2.36
C ARG A 20 -11.55 16.78 1.40
N ASP A 21 -10.22 16.76 1.38
CA ASP A 21 -9.45 15.84 0.54
C ASP A 21 -8.96 14.67 1.37
N ILE A 22 -9.14 13.45 0.82
CA ILE A 22 -8.61 12.23 1.43
C ILE A 22 -7.08 12.35 1.38
N VAL A 23 -6.47 12.50 2.55
CA VAL A 23 -5.01 12.57 2.67
C VAL A 23 -4.48 11.16 2.40
N GLU A 24 -3.78 10.99 1.29
CA GLU A 24 -3.02 9.78 0.99
C GLU A 24 -1.58 10.01 1.42
N GLU A 25 -1.10 9.21 2.34
CA GLU A 25 0.29 9.23 2.78
C GLU A 25 0.97 7.91 2.44
N THR A 26 2.25 8.00 2.12
CA THR A 26 3.08 6.82 1.87
C THR A 26 3.93 6.55 3.09
N VAL A 27 3.88 5.32 3.62
CA VAL A 27 4.68 4.87 4.75
C VAL A 27 5.43 3.60 4.38
N THR A 28 6.68 3.49 4.81
CA THR A 28 7.45 2.27 4.66
C THR A 28 7.42 1.49 5.98
N ILE A 29 6.92 0.26 5.93
CA ILE A 29 6.89 -0.69 7.05
C ILE A 29 7.77 -1.86 6.65
N GLY A 30 8.89 -2.05 7.38
CA GLY A 30 9.91 -3.01 6.98
C GLY A 30 10.38 -2.72 5.55
N ASN A 31 10.17 -3.67 4.66
CA ASN A 31 10.57 -3.59 3.24
C ASN A 31 9.42 -3.24 2.29
N VAL A 32 8.26 -2.91 2.83
CA VAL A 32 7.05 -2.64 2.03
C VAL A 32 6.64 -1.19 2.16
N THR A 33 6.44 -0.56 1.01
CA THR A 33 5.88 0.77 0.94
C THR A 33 4.36 0.66 0.83
N LEU A 34 3.65 1.17 1.83
CA LEU A 34 2.21 1.20 1.90
C LEU A 34 1.69 2.59 1.53
N ARG A 35 0.61 2.62 0.78
CA ARG A 35 -0.18 3.83 0.54
C ARG A 35 -1.35 3.83 1.51
N LEU A 36 -1.28 4.71 2.50
CA LEU A 36 -2.33 4.88 3.49
C LEU A 36 -3.39 5.85 2.94
N ALA A 37 -4.65 5.46 3.05
CA ALA A 37 -5.78 6.34 2.76
C ALA A 37 -6.56 6.53 4.04
N ASP A 38 -6.57 7.77 4.56
CA ASP A 38 -7.37 8.11 5.73
C ASP A 38 -8.84 8.24 5.33
N THR A 39 -9.68 7.46 5.97
CA THR A 39 -11.13 7.48 5.78
C THR A 39 -11.85 8.18 6.94
N ALA A 40 -11.14 9.04 7.70
CA ALA A 40 -11.73 9.86 8.76
C ALA A 40 -12.83 10.77 8.19
N GLY A 41 -14.07 10.31 8.19
CA GLY A 41 -15.19 11.04 7.60
C GLY A 41 -16.38 10.13 7.23
N LEU A 42 -16.35 8.87 7.70
CA LEU A 42 -17.50 7.97 7.56
C LEU A 42 -18.69 8.35 8.46
N ARG A 43 -18.59 9.45 9.21
CA ARG A 43 -19.71 9.92 10.05
C ARG A 43 -20.81 10.44 9.16
N GLU A 44 -22.00 9.88 9.34
CA GLU A 44 -23.19 10.38 8.68
C GLU A 44 -23.51 11.79 9.20
N THR A 45 -23.55 12.75 8.28
CA THR A 45 -24.15 14.06 8.54
C THR A 45 -25.21 14.32 7.48
N ASP A 46 -26.27 15.03 7.86
CA ASP A 46 -27.45 15.32 7.04
C ASP A 46 -27.20 16.21 5.80
N ASP A 47 -25.93 16.47 5.42
CA ASP A 47 -25.58 17.37 4.33
C ASP A 47 -25.28 16.61 3.03
N THR A 48 -25.90 17.00 1.93
CA THR A 48 -25.81 16.36 0.60
C THR A 48 -24.38 16.30 0.01
N VAL A 49 -23.46 17.10 0.49
CA VAL A 49 -22.05 17.09 0.07
C VAL A 49 -21.25 15.97 0.76
N GLU A 50 -21.70 15.50 1.89
CA GLU A 50 -21.08 14.45 2.70
C GLU A 50 -21.42 13.04 2.19
N SER A 51 -22.57 12.87 1.56
CA SER A 51 -22.93 11.59 0.91
C SER A 51 -21.90 11.16 -0.16
N ILE A 52 -21.29 12.12 -0.86
CA ILE A 52 -20.23 11.86 -1.84
C ILE A 52 -18.94 11.40 -1.14
N GLY A 53 -18.64 11.92 0.05
CA GLY A 53 -17.49 11.52 0.87
C GLY A 53 -17.61 10.09 1.36
N VAL A 54 -18.76 9.71 1.88
CA VAL A 54 -19.08 8.35 2.35
C VAL A 54 -18.97 7.33 1.21
N GLU A 55 -19.49 7.64 0.04
CA GLU A 55 -19.41 6.73 -1.11
C GLU A 55 -17.95 6.55 -1.61
N ARG A 56 -17.15 7.62 -1.62
CA ARG A 56 -15.71 7.54 -1.94
C ARG A 56 -14.96 6.70 -0.92
N ALA A 57 -15.24 6.86 0.37
CA ALA A 57 -14.65 6.05 1.45
C ALA A 57 -15.04 4.58 1.29
N LYS A 58 -16.30 4.25 1.03
CA LYS A 58 -16.76 2.87 0.77
C LYS A 58 -16.04 2.26 -0.44
N ARG A 59 -15.82 3.00 -1.53
CA ARG A 59 -15.05 2.54 -2.70
C ARG A 59 -13.58 2.26 -2.35
N LYS A 60 -12.94 3.11 -1.54
CA LYS A 60 -11.54 2.88 -1.09
C LYS A 60 -11.44 1.67 -0.18
N ILE A 61 -12.37 1.51 0.75
CA ILE A 61 -12.46 0.31 1.60
C ILE A 61 -12.65 -0.95 0.74
N ALA A 62 -13.45 -0.88 -0.33
CA ALA A 62 -13.66 -2.01 -1.23
C ALA A 62 -12.39 -2.39 -2.02
N ALA A 63 -11.55 -1.42 -2.36
CA ALA A 63 -10.30 -1.60 -3.10
C ALA A 63 -9.08 -1.87 -2.21
N ALA A 64 -9.20 -1.69 -0.89
CA ALA A 64 -8.09 -1.86 0.04
C ALA A 64 -7.66 -3.33 0.13
N LYS A 65 -6.34 -3.57 0.14
CA LYS A 65 -5.76 -4.89 0.40
C LYS A 65 -5.78 -5.26 1.89
N LEU A 66 -5.75 -4.24 2.75
CA LEU A 66 -5.83 -4.36 4.20
C LEU A 66 -6.63 -3.18 4.75
N ILE A 67 -7.57 -3.45 5.63
CA ILE A 67 -8.32 -2.45 6.40
C ILE A 67 -7.77 -2.46 7.82
N ILE A 68 -7.43 -1.28 8.34
CA ILE A 68 -7.05 -1.09 9.74
C ILE A 68 -8.21 -0.36 10.42
N ALA A 69 -8.96 -1.10 11.24
CA ALA A 69 -10.03 -0.56 12.07
C ALA A 69 -9.46 -0.12 13.42
N VAL A 70 -9.62 1.15 13.78
CA VAL A 70 -9.03 1.72 15.01
C VAL A 70 -10.14 2.01 16.01
N PHE A 71 -10.02 1.43 17.19
CA PHE A 71 -10.97 1.57 18.31
C PHE A 71 -10.30 2.26 19.51
N ASP A 72 -11.08 3.02 20.25
CA ASP A 72 -10.64 3.71 21.49
C ASP A 72 -10.89 2.80 22.71
N SER A 73 -9.82 2.34 23.38
CA SER A 73 -9.95 1.46 24.55
C SER A 73 -10.68 2.11 25.72
N SER A 74 -10.64 3.44 25.83
CA SER A 74 -11.21 4.20 26.94
C SER A 74 -12.74 4.41 26.86
N CYS A 75 -13.37 3.99 25.75
CA CYS A 75 -14.80 4.13 25.50
C CYS A 75 -15.45 2.76 25.27
N ALA A 76 -16.73 2.63 25.63
CA ALA A 76 -17.54 1.50 25.22
C ALA A 76 -17.79 1.57 23.70
N LEU A 77 -17.96 0.40 23.04
CA LEU A 77 -18.29 0.34 21.63
C LEU A 77 -19.60 1.05 21.33
N SER A 78 -19.56 1.95 20.35
CA SER A 78 -20.73 2.65 19.82
C SER A 78 -21.42 1.83 18.71
N ASP A 79 -22.57 2.29 18.25
CA ASP A 79 -23.24 1.68 17.09
C ASP A 79 -22.43 1.94 15.80
N GLU A 80 -21.75 3.08 15.69
CA GLU A 80 -20.82 3.39 14.59
C GLU A 80 -19.64 2.41 14.54
N ASP A 81 -19.11 2.01 15.71
CA ASP A 81 -18.02 1.00 15.78
C ASP A 81 -18.51 -0.37 15.29
N ARG A 82 -19.78 -0.71 15.52
CA ARG A 82 -20.39 -1.94 15.04
C ARG A 82 -20.62 -1.94 13.52
N GLU A 83 -20.93 -0.79 12.93
CA GLU A 83 -20.97 -0.66 11.46
C GLU A 83 -19.62 -0.94 10.80
N ILE A 84 -18.50 -0.63 11.49
CA ILE A 84 -17.16 -0.99 11.00
C ILE A 84 -16.98 -2.51 10.92
N PHE A 85 -17.59 -3.29 11.82
CA PHE A 85 -17.54 -4.76 11.76
C PHE A 85 -18.15 -5.28 10.46
N ASP A 86 -19.30 -4.74 10.05
CA ASP A 86 -19.96 -5.11 8.79
C ASP A 86 -19.13 -4.73 7.58
N LEU A 87 -18.51 -3.55 7.59
CA LEU A 87 -17.61 -3.09 6.52
C LEU A 87 -16.35 -3.95 6.39
N CYS A 88 -15.88 -4.53 7.48
CA CYS A 88 -14.71 -5.38 7.54
C CYS A 88 -15.01 -6.85 7.19
N SER A 89 -16.27 -7.26 7.23
CA SER A 89 -16.66 -8.64 7.01
C SER A 89 -16.20 -9.17 5.65
N GLY A 90 -15.53 -10.34 5.67
CA GLY A 90 -15.03 -11.01 4.47
C GLY A 90 -13.80 -10.35 3.81
N LYS A 91 -13.14 -9.42 4.50
CA LYS A 91 -11.94 -8.72 4.01
C LYS A 91 -10.74 -8.97 4.93
N SER A 92 -9.53 -8.71 4.42
CA SER A 92 -8.34 -8.69 5.25
C SER A 92 -8.37 -7.47 6.16
N CYS A 93 -8.59 -7.69 7.46
CA CYS A 93 -8.77 -6.65 8.46
C CYS A 93 -7.88 -6.85 9.67
N LEU A 94 -7.45 -5.74 10.24
CA LEU A 94 -6.70 -5.65 11.49
C LEU A 94 -7.43 -4.69 12.42
N ALA A 95 -7.85 -5.17 13.59
CA ALA A 95 -8.36 -4.30 14.65
C ALA A 95 -7.19 -3.75 15.47
N VAL A 96 -7.16 -2.45 15.66
CA VAL A 96 -6.19 -1.74 16.49
C VAL A 96 -6.92 -1.09 17.65
N ILE A 97 -6.70 -1.59 18.85
CA ILE A 97 -7.23 -1.00 20.09
C ILE A 97 -6.20 0.03 20.58
N ASN A 98 -6.52 1.30 20.40
CA ASN A 98 -5.65 2.42 20.74
C ASN A 98 -5.99 3.00 22.12
N LYS A 99 -5.12 3.84 22.65
CA LYS A 99 -5.20 4.51 23.94
C LYS A 99 -5.15 3.54 25.13
N THR A 100 -4.31 2.52 25.02
CA THR A 100 -4.09 1.54 26.12
C THR A 100 -3.39 2.14 27.34
N ASP A 101 -2.97 3.39 27.26
CA ASP A 101 -2.50 4.22 28.38
C ASP A 101 -3.65 4.71 29.29
N LEU A 102 -4.90 4.56 28.86
CA LEU A 102 -6.09 4.92 29.63
C LEU A 102 -6.79 3.69 30.20
N GLU A 103 -7.71 3.91 31.16
CA GLU A 103 -8.51 2.83 31.74
C GLU A 103 -9.42 2.20 30.67
N PRO A 104 -9.34 0.87 30.46
CA PRO A 104 -10.10 0.20 29.41
C PRO A 104 -11.60 0.12 29.76
N LYS A 105 -12.46 0.46 28.81
CA LYS A 105 -13.92 0.37 28.89
C LYS A 105 -14.53 -0.38 27.72
N ILE A 106 -13.72 -0.66 26.70
CA ILE A 106 -14.17 -1.33 25.48
C ILE A 106 -14.45 -2.82 25.74
N ASP A 107 -15.45 -3.38 25.08
CA ASP A 107 -15.69 -4.83 25.05
C ASP A 107 -14.70 -5.50 24.09
N GLU A 108 -13.56 -5.95 24.61
CA GLU A 108 -12.54 -6.65 23.83
C GLU A 108 -13.02 -7.98 23.25
N ASP A 109 -13.92 -8.67 23.95
CA ASP A 109 -14.44 -9.96 23.52
C ASP A 109 -15.33 -9.79 22.29
N GLU A 110 -16.08 -8.69 22.19
CA GLU A 110 -16.85 -8.35 21.01
C GLU A 110 -15.94 -8.08 19.81
N ILE A 111 -14.82 -7.37 19.98
CA ILE A 111 -13.82 -7.15 18.91
C ILE A 111 -13.16 -8.46 18.48
N LYS A 112 -12.70 -9.30 19.41
CA LYS A 112 -12.04 -10.57 19.13
C LYS A 112 -12.94 -11.58 18.42
N ARG A 113 -14.27 -11.46 18.54
CA ARG A 113 -15.23 -12.27 17.79
C ARG A 113 -15.35 -11.84 16.33
N ASN A 114 -15.11 -10.56 16.03
CA ASN A 114 -15.28 -9.99 14.69
C ASN A 114 -13.97 -9.86 13.93
N PHE A 115 -12.80 -9.85 14.60
CA PHE A 115 -11.50 -9.69 13.98
C PHE A 115 -10.55 -10.82 14.38
N GLU A 116 -9.94 -11.46 13.38
CA GLU A 116 -8.92 -12.50 13.57
C GLU A 116 -7.61 -11.91 14.13
N ASN A 117 -7.27 -10.69 13.69
CA ASN A 117 -6.05 -10.02 14.12
C ASN A 117 -6.41 -8.78 14.94
N VAL A 118 -5.93 -8.74 16.18
CA VAL A 118 -6.14 -7.61 17.12
C VAL A 118 -4.81 -7.20 17.70
N VAL A 119 -4.51 -5.90 17.66
CA VAL A 119 -3.27 -5.31 18.21
C VAL A 119 -3.63 -4.17 19.14
N TYR A 120 -2.90 -4.08 20.23
CA TYR A 120 -3.08 -3.07 21.28
C TYR A 120 -1.94 -2.06 21.19
N ILE A 121 -2.28 -0.77 21.15
CA ILE A 121 -1.30 0.31 21.06
C ILE A 121 -1.65 1.49 21.99
N SER A 122 -0.65 2.28 22.32
CA SER A 122 -0.85 3.68 22.69
C SER A 122 -0.09 4.57 21.72
N ALA A 123 -0.84 5.26 20.87
CA ALA A 123 -0.24 6.21 19.93
C ALA A 123 0.42 7.39 20.64
N LYS A 124 -0.01 7.71 21.86
CA LYS A 124 0.57 8.74 22.71
C LYS A 124 1.95 8.37 23.23
N ASP A 125 2.10 7.12 23.69
CA ASP A 125 3.33 6.63 24.32
C ASP A 125 4.22 5.86 23.32
N ASN A 126 3.80 5.77 22.05
CA ASN A 126 4.44 4.98 20.99
C ASN A 126 4.61 3.49 21.37
N SER A 127 3.73 2.95 22.22
CA SER A 127 3.76 1.54 22.60
C SER A 127 2.97 0.67 21.61
N GLY A 128 3.43 -0.58 21.38
CA GLY A 128 2.77 -1.55 20.50
C GLY A 128 3.05 -1.34 19.00
N LEU A 129 3.90 -0.39 18.62
CA LEU A 129 4.20 -0.08 17.20
C LEU A 129 4.88 -1.26 16.49
N ASP A 130 5.82 -1.93 17.15
CA ASP A 130 6.55 -3.05 16.55
C ASP A 130 5.61 -4.22 16.28
N LEU A 131 4.73 -4.56 17.25
CA LEU A 131 3.71 -5.58 17.06
C LEU A 131 2.72 -5.23 15.94
N LEU A 132 2.35 -3.94 15.83
CA LEU A 132 1.51 -3.45 14.73
C LEU A 132 2.18 -3.66 13.38
N ARG A 133 3.47 -3.32 13.25
CA ARG A 133 4.26 -3.52 12.03
C ARG A 133 4.37 -4.99 11.65
N GLU A 134 4.78 -5.84 12.60
CA GLU A 134 4.89 -7.28 12.39
C GLU A 134 3.55 -7.91 11.94
N THR A 135 2.45 -7.48 12.56
CA THR A 135 1.12 -7.99 12.21
C THR A 135 0.71 -7.55 10.80
N ILE A 136 0.98 -6.30 10.41
CA ILE A 136 0.74 -5.81 9.04
C ILE A 136 1.55 -6.62 8.03
N GLU A 137 2.84 -6.83 8.29
CA GLU A 137 3.73 -7.63 7.42
C GLU A 137 3.23 -9.06 7.27
N LYS A 138 2.78 -9.67 8.37
CA LYS A 138 2.21 -11.02 8.37
C LYS A 138 0.94 -11.12 7.52
N ILE A 139 -0.01 -10.18 7.70
CA ILE A 139 -1.27 -10.17 6.95
C ILE A 139 -1.02 -9.95 5.45
N LEU A 140 -0.08 -9.08 5.10
CA LEU A 140 0.28 -8.80 3.71
C LEU A 140 1.18 -9.87 3.08
N GLY A 141 1.64 -10.86 3.86
CA GLY A 141 2.53 -11.92 3.41
C GLY A 141 3.96 -11.44 3.13
N THR A 142 4.37 -10.31 3.70
CA THR A 142 5.67 -9.69 3.45
C THR A 142 6.70 -9.97 4.53
N ALA A 143 6.32 -10.65 5.62
CA ALA A 143 7.20 -10.99 6.75
C ALA A 143 8.42 -11.85 6.36
N ASN A 144 8.34 -12.62 5.25
CA ASN A 144 9.42 -13.46 4.74
C ASN A 144 10.02 -12.89 3.44
N PHE A 145 9.87 -11.61 3.18
CA PHE A 145 10.41 -11.00 1.98
C PHE A 145 11.93 -10.95 2.07
N ASP A 146 12.61 -11.75 1.26
CA ASP A 146 14.06 -11.70 1.14
C ASP A 146 14.46 -10.38 0.46
N THR A 147 14.98 -9.45 1.26
CA THR A 147 15.46 -8.15 0.75
C THR A 147 16.67 -8.23 -0.14
N THR A 148 17.34 -9.38 -0.17
CA THR A 148 18.46 -9.65 -1.07
C THR A 148 18.00 -10.16 -2.43
N ALA A 149 16.74 -10.62 -2.52
CA ALA A 149 16.15 -11.01 -3.79
C ALA A 149 15.95 -9.80 -4.69
N ALA A 150 16.32 -9.92 -5.94
CA ALA A 150 16.06 -8.90 -6.95
C ALA A 150 14.54 -8.73 -7.15
N LEU A 151 14.00 -7.59 -6.73
CA LEU A 151 12.58 -7.29 -6.78
C LEU A 151 12.25 -6.37 -7.95
N LEU A 152 11.25 -6.75 -8.73
CA LEU A 152 10.68 -5.88 -9.75
C LEU A 152 9.59 -5.03 -9.12
N MET A 153 9.82 -3.71 -9.05
CA MET A 153 8.96 -2.79 -8.30
C MET A 153 7.79 -2.23 -9.12
N ASN A 154 7.79 -2.41 -10.44
CA ASN A 154 6.74 -1.88 -11.31
C ASN A 154 6.57 -2.72 -12.59
N GLU A 155 5.42 -2.52 -13.25
CA GLU A 155 5.04 -3.22 -14.47
C GLU A 155 6.04 -3.04 -15.62
N ARG A 156 6.68 -1.86 -15.70
CA ARG A 156 7.74 -1.60 -16.69
C ARG A 156 8.94 -2.50 -16.48
N GLN A 157 9.39 -2.67 -15.23
CA GLN A 157 10.51 -3.54 -14.88
C GLN A 157 10.20 -5.00 -15.18
N LEU A 158 9.00 -5.45 -14.84
CA LEU A 158 8.53 -6.79 -15.16
C LEU A 158 8.55 -7.02 -16.68
N SER A 159 7.99 -6.10 -17.46
CA SER A 159 7.99 -6.19 -18.94
C SER A 159 9.40 -6.23 -19.54
N CYS A 160 10.35 -5.48 -18.99
CA CYS A 160 11.75 -5.54 -19.44
C CYS A 160 12.37 -6.92 -19.18
N CYS A 161 12.14 -7.51 -18.00
CA CYS A 161 12.60 -8.85 -17.68
C CYS A 161 11.98 -9.93 -18.57
N GLU A 162 10.67 -9.87 -18.80
CA GLU A 162 9.96 -10.81 -19.67
C GLU A 162 10.49 -10.75 -21.11
N LYS A 163 10.72 -9.56 -21.65
CA LYS A 163 11.30 -9.39 -22.98
C LYS A 163 12.74 -9.91 -23.07
N ALA A 164 13.55 -9.63 -22.07
CA ALA A 164 14.93 -10.15 -22.02
C ALA A 164 14.94 -11.68 -21.94
N TYR A 165 14.07 -12.26 -21.10
CA TYR A 165 13.92 -13.71 -21.00
C TYR A 165 13.46 -14.35 -22.31
N SER A 166 12.45 -13.78 -22.99
CA SER A 166 11.98 -14.27 -24.29
C SER A 166 13.09 -14.26 -25.33
N ALA A 167 13.86 -13.18 -25.42
CA ALA A 167 14.99 -13.08 -26.35
C ALA A 167 16.08 -14.14 -26.07
N LEU A 168 16.38 -14.44 -24.81
CA LEU A 168 17.30 -15.51 -24.44
C LEU A 168 16.77 -16.90 -24.79
N CYS A 169 15.47 -17.16 -24.62
CA CYS A 169 14.85 -18.40 -25.06
C CYS A 169 14.91 -18.57 -26.59
N GLU A 170 14.72 -17.47 -27.35
CA GLU A 170 14.86 -17.47 -28.80
C GLU A 170 16.33 -17.78 -29.20
N ALA A 171 17.32 -17.19 -28.52
CA ALA A 171 18.73 -17.50 -28.76
C ALA A 171 19.06 -18.97 -28.52
N GLU A 172 18.57 -19.55 -27.41
CA GLU A 172 18.75 -20.97 -27.11
C GLU A 172 18.12 -21.89 -28.16
N ASN A 173 16.91 -21.55 -28.61
CA ASN A 173 16.24 -22.32 -29.66
C ASN A 173 16.97 -22.19 -31.00
N ALA A 174 17.47 -21.01 -31.35
CA ALA A 174 18.26 -20.79 -32.55
C ALA A 174 19.55 -21.62 -32.55
N GLU A 175 20.23 -21.73 -31.41
CA GLU A 175 21.40 -22.60 -31.25
C GLU A 175 21.04 -24.07 -31.48
N LYS A 176 19.97 -24.58 -30.84
CA LYS A 176 19.52 -25.98 -30.96
C LYS A 176 19.10 -26.35 -32.38
N THR A 177 18.58 -25.36 -33.14
CA THR A 177 18.13 -25.56 -34.54
C THR A 177 19.22 -25.30 -35.58
N GLY A 178 20.45 -24.95 -35.16
CA GLY A 178 21.57 -24.74 -36.06
C GLY A 178 21.50 -23.44 -36.89
N VAL A 179 20.80 -22.44 -36.37
CA VAL A 179 20.73 -21.10 -37.00
C VAL A 179 22.09 -20.41 -36.92
N THR A 180 22.35 -19.46 -37.80
CA THR A 180 23.63 -18.74 -37.89
C THR A 180 23.96 -17.98 -36.60
N ARG A 181 25.25 -17.86 -36.28
CA ARG A 181 25.71 -17.14 -35.09
C ARG A 181 25.26 -15.68 -35.06
N ASP A 182 25.15 -15.04 -36.21
CA ASP A 182 24.69 -13.66 -36.31
C ASP A 182 23.23 -13.49 -35.83
N ALA A 183 22.35 -14.47 -36.13
CA ALA A 183 20.97 -14.45 -35.65
C ALA A 183 20.89 -14.66 -34.11
N ILE A 184 21.74 -15.55 -33.57
CA ILE A 184 21.86 -15.73 -32.12
C ILE A 184 22.33 -14.45 -31.44
N GLN A 185 23.33 -13.76 -32.05
CA GLN A 185 23.85 -12.49 -31.55
C GLN A 185 22.76 -11.42 -31.44
N VAL A 186 21.88 -11.30 -32.45
CA VAL A 186 20.75 -10.35 -32.43
C VAL A 186 19.81 -10.60 -31.25
N CYS A 187 19.52 -11.87 -30.91
CA CYS A 187 18.69 -12.21 -29.77
C CYS A 187 19.37 -11.81 -28.44
N ILE A 188 20.68 -12.08 -28.32
CA ILE A 188 21.48 -11.71 -27.14
C ILE A 188 21.51 -10.18 -26.96
N ASP A 189 21.76 -9.44 -28.04
CA ASP A 189 21.82 -7.97 -28.02
C ASP A 189 20.46 -7.40 -27.59
N SER A 190 19.36 -7.98 -28.07
CA SER A 190 18.01 -7.61 -27.65
C SER A 190 17.77 -7.85 -26.14
N ALA A 191 18.26 -8.97 -25.61
CA ALA A 191 18.17 -9.25 -24.17
C ALA A 191 18.96 -8.21 -23.35
N ILE A 192 20.21 -7.89 -23.78
CA ILE A 192 21.04 -6.89 -23.13
C ILE A 192 20.36 -5.51 -23.16
N GLU A 193 19.80 -5.09 -24.29
CA GLU A 193 19.11 -3.81 -24.39
C GLU A 193 17.94 -3.70 -23.39
N ASN A 194 17.13 -4.76 -23.26
CA ASN A 194 16.02 -4.77 -22.29
C ASN A 194 16.52 -4.70 -20.84
N LEU A 195 17.64 -5.35 -20.52
CA LEU A 195 18.25 -5.27 -19.19
C LEU A 195 18.85 -3.88 -18.92
N MET A 196 19.44 -3.22 -19.90
CA MET A 196 19.92 -1.83 -19.77
C MET A 196 18.77 -0.83 -19.55
N VAL A 197 17.62 -1.06 -20.17
CA VAL A 197 16.40 -0.28 -19.89
C VAL A 197 15.89 -0.55 -18.46
N LEU A 198 15.99 -1.78 -17.98
CA LEU A 198 15.64 -2.17 -16.62
C LEU A 198 16.47 -1.43 -15.57
N THR A 199 17.79 -1.40 -15.76
CA THR A 199 18.74 -0.72 -14.85
C THR A 199 18.73 0.80 -14.97
N GLY A 200 18.13 1.34 -16.03
CA GLY A 200 18.13 2.79 -16.32
C GLY A 200 19.37 3.29 -17.07
N GLU A 201 20.27 2.41 -17.49
CA GLU A 201 21.46 2.77 -18.27
C GLU A 201 21.10 3.20 -19.70
N LYS A 202 19.96 2.74 -20.20
CA LYS A 202 19.41 3.15 -21.50
C LYS A 202 17.99 3.65 -21.33
N ALA A 203 17.76 4.94 -21.50
CA ALA A 203 16.43 5.52 -21.53
C ALA A 203 15.81 5.31 -22.93
N THR A 204 14.58 4.78 -22.99
CA THR A 204 13.84 4.71 -24.25
C THR A 204 13.31 6.10 -24.63
N GLU A 205 13.21 6.40 -25.93
CA GLU A 205 12.65 7.68 -26.41
C GLU A 205 11.24 7.97 -25.83
N SER A 206 10.44 6.93 -25.57
CA SER A 206 9.12 7.09 -24.96
C SER A 206 9.22 7.62 -23.52
N VAL A 207 10.18 7.14 -22.71
CA VAL A 207 10.40 7.62 -21.34
C VAL A 207 10.90 9.06 -21.35
N VAL A 208 11.82 9.38 -22.26
CA VAL A 208 12.32 10.75 -22.43
C VAL A 208 11.18 11.70 -22.84
N ASN A 209 10.34 11.30 -23.80
CA ASN A 209 9.20 12.10 -24.25
C ASN A 209 8.14 12.27 -23.16
N GLU A 210 7.88 11.25 -22.33
CA GLU A 210 6.92 11.33 -21.24
C GLU A 210 7.43 12.27 -20.14
N ILE A 211 8.72 12.19 -19.78
CA ILE A 211 9.35 13.13 -18.86
C ILE A 211 9.20 14.57 -19.38
N PHE A 212 9.55 14.81 -20.65
CA PHE A 212 9.43 16.14 -21.26
C PHE A 212 7.99 16.63 -21.38
N SER A 213 7.00 15.72 -21.55
CA SER A 213 5.57 16.10 -21.62
C SER A 213 5.01 16.57 -20.27
N GLN A 214 5.58 16.08 -19.16
CA GLN A 214 5.17 16.48 -17.81
C GLN A 214 5.87 17.76 -17.33
N PHE A 215 7.03 18.09 -17.90
CA PHE A 215 7.65 19.36 -17.68
C PHE A 215 7.12 20.35 -18.72
N CYS A 216 6.20 21.22 -18.33
CA CYS A 216 5.91 22.45 -19.07
C CYS A 216 7.20 23.27 -19.14
N VAL A 217 8.02 23.05 -20.17
CA VAL A 217 9.14 23.93 -20.49
C VAL A 217 8.53 25.23 -20.95
N GLY A 218 8.67 26.25 -20.13
CA GLY A 218 7.97 27.51 -20.18
C GLY A 218 7.92 28.17 -21.57
N LYS A 219 6.78 28.79 -21.77
CA LYS A 219 6.65 29.96 -22.64
C LYS A 219 7.06 31.19 -21.88
#